data_b9e268f9eccf9d84b8665e47d12d1520
#
_entry.id   b9e268f9eccf9d84b8665e47d12d1520
#
_cell.length_a   1.000
_cell.length_b   1.000
_cell.length_c   1.000
_cell.angle_alpha   90.00
_cell.angle_beta   90.00
_cell.angle_gamma   90.00
#
_symmetry.space_group_name_H-M   'P 1'
#
loop_
_entity.id
_entity.type
_entity.pdbx_description
1 polymer ?
#
loop_
_entity_poly.entity_id
_entity_poly.type
_entity_poly.pdbx_seq_one_letter_code
_entity_poly.pdbx_strand_id
1 'polypeptide(L)'
;MRKVAAIHDLSCYGRCSLAVILPVLSVMGMQCCPLPGTVLSTHTGGFGPVQRTDLTGQVDGTLRHWEELGLRFDGIYTGYMASAAQIHQAMDAVERLSGENTQVVVDPVLGDHGKLYTSITPEMAQAMGDLCQKAQVITPNLTEAAILLGLDPETLLDQRGEDLAVELSGQGQRSVVVTGVTPEPGYTGAVWFDHTTGASGTTVAVRAPGEYPGTGDLFAAVLTGSLVMGESLERGVSRAAHFITRCASYTAALGTDVREGVLFEPLLPLLLGDALAMDDRI
;
A
#
# COMPACT_ATOMS: atom_id res chain seq x y z
N MET A 1 -6.93 -8.97 19.69
CA MET A 1 -5.77 -8.55 18.87
C MET A 1 -6.26 -8.37 17.45
N ARG A 2 -5.99 -7.23 16.83
CA ARG A 2 -6.40 -6.93 15.45
C ARG A 2 -5.61 -7.77 14.46
N LYS A 3 -6.27 -8.22 13.37
CA LYS A 3 -5.69 -9.05 12.32
C LYS A 3 -5.81 -8.36 10.98
N VAL A 4 -4.73 -8.37 10.21
CA VAL A 4 -4.70 -7.82 8.85
C VAL A 4 -4.26 -8.93 7.89
N ALA A 5 -5.08 -9.24 6.88
CA ALA A 5 -4.66 -10.07 5.76
C ALA A 5 -3.89 -9.20 4.76
N ALA A 6 -2.65 -9.57 4.46
CA ALA A 6 -1.79 -8.86 3.53
C ALA A 6 -1.57 -9.72 2.27
N ILE A 7 -2.11 -9.27 1.14
CA ILE A 7 -2.14 -10.02 -0.13
C ILE A 7 -1.18 -9.34 -1.11
N HIS A 8 0.02 -9.86 -1.24
CA HIS A 8 1.12 -9.28 -2.03
C HIS A 8 2.07 -10.37 -2.54
N ASP A 9 3.15 -9.97 -3.21
CA ASP A 9 4.32 -10.83 -3.37
C ASP A 9 5.18 -10.84 -2.10
N LEU A 10 6.08 -11.82 -2.02
CA LEU A 10 7.17 -11.86 -1.06
C LEU A 10 8.50 -11.72 -1.79
N SER A 11 9.12 -10.56 -1.70
CA SER A 11 10.47 -10.31 -2.16
C SER A 11 11.49 -10.76 -1.11
N CYS A 12 12.32 -11.78 -1.45
CA CYS A 12 13.29 -12.35 -0.50
C CYS A 12 14.44 -11.38 -0.16
N TYR A 13 14.79 -10.50 -1.10
CA TYR A 13 15.81 -9.47 -0.91
C TYR A 13 15.32 -8.12 -1.41
N GLY A 14 15.69 -7.06 -0.69
CA GLY A 14 15.21 -5.71 -0.87
C GLY A 14 13.93 -5.45 -0.06
N ARG A 15 13.66 -4.17 0.19
CA ARG A 15 12.58 -3.72 1.08
C ARG A 15 11.34 -3.35 0.28
N CYS A 16 10.58 -4.38 -0.13
CA CYS A 16 9.31 -4.24 -0.85
C CYS A 16 8.30 -5.26 -0.34
N SER A 17 7.04 -4.98 -0.58
CA SER A 17 5.91 -5.88 -0.40
C SER A 17 5.84 -6.53 1.00
N LEU A 18 5.60 -7.83 1.13
CA LEU A 18 5.46 -8.49 2.45
C LEU A 18 6.68 -8.35 3.36
N ALA A 19 7.90 -8.19 2.80
CA ALA A 19 9.10 -7.95 3.61
C ALA A 19 9.05 -6.64 4.39
N VAL A 20 8.31 -5.64 3.90
CA VAL A 20 8.04 -4.36 4.57
C VAL A 20 6.78 -4.43 5.42
N ILE A 21 5.71 -4.98 4.87
CA ILE A 21 4.37 -4.96 5.47
C ILE A 21 4.33 -5.74 6.80
N LEU A 22 4.95 -6.92 6.82
CA LEU A 22 4.98 -7.79 8.01
C LEU A 22 5.56 -7.09 9.24
N PRO A 23 6.79 -6.55 9.22
CA PRO A 23 7.36 -5.88 10.39
C PRO A 23 6.63 -4.59 10.76
N VAL A 24 6.13 -3.81 9.78
CA VAL A 24 5.40 -2.56 10.01
C VAL A 24 4.10 -2.83 10.77
N LEU A 25 3.24 -3.71 10.27
CA LEU A 25 1.96 -4.02 10.93
C LEU A 25 2.18 -4.71 12.28
N SER A 26 3.22 -5.55 12.40
CA SER A 26 3.55 -6.22 13.66
C SER A 26 3.99 -5.22 14.74
N VAL A 27 4.85 -4.26 14.43
CA VAL A 27 5.27 -3.22 15.40
C VAL A 27 4.12 -2.30 15.80
N MET A 28 3.14 -2.10 14.90
CA MET A 28 1.89 -1.36 15.19
C MET A 28 0.88 -2.20 16.01
N GLY A 29 1.27 -3.38 16.51
CA GLY A 29 0.47 -4.20 17.43
C GLY A 29 -0.59 -5.08 16.76
N MET A 30 -0.42 -5.40 15.47
CA MET A 30 -1.35 -6.25 14.72
C MET A 30 -0.76 -7.61 14.38
N GLN A 31 -1.60 -8.62 14.30
CA GLN A 31 -1.25 -9.87 13.65
C GLN A 31 -1.36 -9.67 12.14
N CYS A 32 -0.24 -9.52 11.45
CA CYS A 32 -0.20 -9.55 10.00
C CYS A 32 -0.25 -11.01 9.51
N CYS A 33 -1.26 -11.34 8.70
CA CYS A 33 -1.47 -12.66 8.12
C CYS A 33 -1.12 -12.61 6.63
N PRO A 34 0.10 -13.03 6.23
CA PRO A 34 0.53 -12.92 4.85
C PRO A 34 -0.17 -13.94 3.95
N LEU A 35 -0.57 -13.49 2.76
CA LEU A 35 -1.09 -14.32 1.68
C LEU A 35 -0.28 -14.04 0.41
N PRO A 36 0.91 -14.64 0.26
CA PRO A 36 1.78 -14.39 -0.89
C PRO A 36 1.21 -15.02 -2.16
N GLY A 37 1.00 -14.20 -3.21
CA GLY A 37 0.65 -14.68 -4.55
C GLY A 37 1.88 -15.17 -5.33
N THR A 38 3.05 -14.63 -5.03
CA THR A 38 4.31 -14.94 -5.70
C THR A 38 5.48 -14.77 -4.73
N VAL A 39 6.48 -15.64 -4.81
CA VAL A 39 7.78 -15.45 -4.15
C VAL A 39 8.81 -15.04 -5.19
N LEU A 40 9.53 -13.97 -4.91
CA LEU A 40 10.56 -13.39 -5.77
C LEU A 40 11.92 -13.46 -5.07
N SER A 41 13.00 -13.80 -5.81
CA SER A 41 14.36 -13.77 -5.25
C SER A 41 14.79 -12.36 -4.80
N THR A 42 14.34 -11.35 -5.52
CA THR A 42 14.47 -9.91 -5.21
C THR A 42 13.20 -9.22 -5.71
N HIS A 43 12.93 -7.99 -5.31
CA HIS A 43 11.95 -7.19 -6.04
C HIS A 43 12.41 -6.91 -7.48
N THR A 44 11.50 -6.46 -8.35
CA THR A 44 11.76 -6.32 -9.79
C THR A 44 12.51 -5.04 -10.19
N GLY A 45 12.80 -4.15 -9.23
CA GLY A 45 13.43 -2.86 -9.47
C GLY A 45 14.95 -2.92 -9.43
N GLY A 46 15.61 -3.16 -10.57
CA GLY A 46 17.05 -2.89 -10.75
C GLY A 46 18.03 -4.01 -10.40
N PHE A 47 17.57 -5.23 -10.03
CA PHE A 47 18.44 -6.38 -9.71
C PHE A 47 18.64 -7.36 -10.89
N GLY A 48 18.16 -7.02 -12.08
CA GLY A 48 18.25 -7.91 -13.25
C GLY A 48 17.17 -9.01 -13.26
N PRO A 49 17.44 -10.17 -13.89
CA PRO A 49 16.48 -11.26 -13.97
C PRO A 49 16.11 -11.85 -12.60
N VAL A 50 14.85 -11.83 -12.25
CA VAL A 50 14.33 -12.29 -10.95
C VAL A 50 13.84 -13.73 -11.06
N GLN A 51 14.26 -14.60 -10.13
CA GLN A 51 13.66 -15.93 -9.97
C GLN A 51 12.29 -15.78 -9.33
N ARG A 52 11.29 -16.49 -9.88
CA ARG A 52 9.90 -16.36 -9.50
C ARG A 52 9.26 -17.71 -9.24
N THR A 53 8.51 -17.82 -8.14
CA THR A 53 7.62 -18.95 -7.87
C THR A 53 6.20 -18.44 -7.75
N ASP A 54 5.32 -18.91 -8.63
CA ASP A 54 3.90 -18.60 -8.60
C ASP A 54 3.20 -19.44 -7.51
N LEU A 55 2.41 -18.79 -6.68
CA LEU A 55 1.65 -19.39 -5.58
C LEU A 55 0.14 -19.28 -5.77
N THR A 56 -0.35 -18.95 -6.97
CA THR A 56 -1.78 -18.79 -7.27
C THR A 56 -2.62 -19.97 -6.76
N GLY A 57 -2.18 -21.22 -7.01
CA GLY A 57 -2.88 -22.40 -6.50
C GLY A 57 -2.89 -22.53 -4.97
N GLN A 58 -1.84 -22.04 -4.29
CA GLN A 58 -1.77 -22.03 -2.83
C GLN A 58 -2.71 -20.99 -2.23
N VAL A 59 -2.87 -19.83 -2.87
CA VAL A 59 -3.77 -18.77 -2.42
C VAL A 59 -5.20 -19.30 -2.32
N ASP A 60 -5.71 -19.97 -3.36
CA ASP A 60 -7.06 -20.57 -3.34
C ASP A 60 -7.27 -21.56 -2.21
N GLY A 61 -6.27 -22.42 -1.95
CA GLY A 61 -6.31 -23.37 -0.86
C GLY A 61 -6.37 -22.68 0.50
N THR A 62 -5.57 -21.63 0.66
CA THR A 62 -5.53 -20.84 1.90
C THR A 62 -6.83 -20.11 2.14
N LEU A 63 -7.41 -19.45 1.13
CA LEU A 63 -8.69 -18.74 1.24
C LEU A 63 -9.82 -19.66 1.66
N ARG A 64 -9.92 -20.85 1.04
CA ARG A 64 -10.93 -21.86 1.44
C ARG A 64 -10.75 -22.28 2.89
N HIS A 65 -9.53 -22.59 3.31
CA HIS A 65 -9.25 -23.01 4.68
C HIS A 65 -9.56 -21.89 5.71
N TRP A 66 -9.20 -20.65 5.41
CA TRP A 66 -9.51 -19.53 6.29
C TRP A 66 -11.02 -19.27 6.40
N GLU A 67 -11.76 -19.44 5.30
CA GLU A 67 -13.22 -19.36 5.29
C GLU A 67 -13.86 -20.49 6.12
N GLU A 68 -13.37 -21.76 5.97
CA GLU A 68 -13.81 -22.92 6.76
C GLU A 68 -13.55 -22.72 8.26
N LEU A 69 -12.46 -22.06 8.62
CA LEU A 69 -12.14 -21.67 10.00
C LEU A 69 -12.98 -20.49 10.50
N GLY A 70 -13.80 -19.89 9.66
CA GLY A 70 -14.60 -18.72 10.01
C GLY A 70 -13.77 -17.47 10.31
N LEU A 71 -12.56 -17.37 9.75
CA LEU A 71 -11.69 -16.21 9.99
C LEU A 71 -12.30 -14.95 9.39
N ARG A 72 -12.18 -13.85 10.14
CA ARG A 72 -12.50 -12.49 9.68
C ARG A 72 -11.35 -11.59 10.09
N PHE A 73 -11.12 -10.56 9.30
CA PHE A 73 -9.99 -9.65 9.47
C PHE A 73 -10.46 -8.23 9.74
N ASP A 74 -9.74 -7.51 10.59
CA ASP A 74 -9.97 -6.09 10.85
C ASP A 74 -9.48 -5.21 9.70
N GLY A 75 -8.49 -5.72 8.94
CA GLY A 75 -7.98 -5.09 7.72
C GLY A 75 -7.66 -6.12 6.65
N ILE A 76 -7.82 -5.73 5.38
CA ILE A 76 -7.31 -6.45 4.20
C ILE A 76 -6.51 -5.43 3.42
N TYR A 77 -5.22 -5.72 3.20
CA TYR A 77 -4.34 -4.84 2.43
C TYR A 77 -3.78 -5.60 1.24
N THR A 78 -3.96 -5.04 0.05
CA THR A 78 -3.49 -5.63 -1.22
C THR A 78 -2.55 -4.67 -1.95
N GLY A 79 -1.57 -5.20 -2.66
CA GLY A 79 -0.65 -4.42 -3.48
C GLY A 79 -0.24 -5.17 -4.75
N TYR A 80 1.06 -5.38 -4.99
CA TYR A 80 1.52 -6.01 -6.22
C TYR A 80 1.01 -7.45 -6.38
N MET A 81 0.46 -7.72 -7.57
CA MET A 81 0.04 -9.03 -8.02
C MET A 81 0.60 -9.31 -9.41
N ALA A 82 1.01 -10.56 -9.66
CA ALA A 82 1.74 -10.93 -10.87
C ALA A 82 0.83 -11.36 -12.03
N SER A 83 -0.49 -11.47 -11.80
CA SER A 83 -1.46 -11.88 -12.82
C SER A 83 -2.88 -11.40 -12.50
N ALA A 84 -3.74 -11.33 -13.51
CA ALA A 84 -5.17 -11.06 -13.34
C ALA A 84 -5.85 -12.10 -12.42
N ALA A 85 -5.43 -13.36 -12.48
CA ALA A 85 -5.94 -14.41 -11.59
C ALA A 85 -5.68 -14.09 -10.11
N GLN A 86 -4.49 -13.58 -9.75
CA GLN A 86 -4.19 -13.16 -8.38
C GLN A 86 -5.02 -11.94 -7.96
N ILE A 87 -5.30 -11.01 -8.88
CA ILE A 87 -6.19 -9.87 -8.60
C ILE A 87 -7.62 -10.35 -8.31
N HIS A 88 -8.13 -11.32 -9.09
CA HIS A 88 -9.43 -11.93 -8.81
C HIS A 88 -9.44 -12.66 -7.46
N GLN A 89 -8.37 -13.37 -7.10
CA GLN A 89 -8.24 -13.99 -5.77
C GLN A 89 -8.22 -12.94 -4.63
N ALA A 90 -7.66 -11.77 -4.87
CA ALA A 90 -7.74 -10.68 -3.89
C ALA A 90 -9.18 -10.17 -3.73
N MET A 91 -9.96 -10.07 -4.81
CA MET A 91 -11.40 -9.76 -4.75
C MET A 91 -12.17 -10.84 -3.96
N ASP A 92 -11.89 -12.11 -4.24
CA ASP A 92 -12.46 -13.24 -3.49
C ASP A 92 -12.11 -13.17 -1.99
N ALA A 93 -10.87 -12.80 -1.66
CA ALA A 93 -10.45 -12.62 -0.28
C ALA A 93 -11.23 -11.51 0.42
N VAL A 94 -11.44 -10.38 -0.25
CA VAL A 94 -12.26 -9.29 0.27
C VAL A 94 -13.68 -9.78 0.54
N GLU A 95 -14.31 -10.50 -0.39
CA GLU A 95 -15.69 -10.98 -0.23
C GLU A 95 -15.85 -12.00 0.89
N ARG A 96 -14.91 -12.94 1.01
CA ARG A 96 -15.01 -14.07 1.95
C ARG A 96 -14.55 -13.73 3.37
N LEU A 97 -13.56 -12.84 3.50
CA LEU A 97 -12.84 -12.61 4.75
C LEU A 97 -13.17 -11.29 5.43
N SER A 98 -13.91 -10.38 4.76
CA SER A 98 -14.37 -9.13 5.38
C SER A 98 -15.43 -9.39 6.42
N GLY A 99 -15.37 -8.63 7.51
CA GLY A 99 -16.46 -8.43 8.47
C GLY A 99 -17.08 -7.05 8.29
N GLU A 100 -18.02 -6.70 9.15
CA GLU A 100 -18.77 -5.43 9.10
C GLU A 100 -17.89 -4.18 9.13
N ASN A 101 -16.76 -4.23 9.86
CA ASN A 101 -15.87 -3.08 10.07
C ASN A 101 -14.47 -3.29 9.44
N THR A 102 -14.32 -4.21 8.49
CA THR A 102 -13.04 -4.47 7.85
C THR A 102 -12.60 -3.27 7.03
N GLN A 103 -11.37 -2.79 7.27
CA GLN A 103 -10.73 -1.76 6.45
C GLN A 103 -10.05 -2.42 5.23
N VAL A 104 -10.62 -2.28 4.04
CA VAL A 104 -9.99 -2.77 2.80
C VAL A 104 -9.19 -1.64 2.17
N VAL A 105 -7.87 -1.81 2.15
CA VAL A 105 -6.93 -0.87 1.53
C VAL A 105 -6.33 -1.53 0.29
N VAL A 106 -6.48 -0.90 -0.86
CA VAL A 106 -5.93 -1.36 -2.13
C VAL A 106 -4.86 -0.38 -2.60
N ASP A 107 -3.63 -0.87 -2.69
CA ASP A 107 -2.55 -0.18 -3.39
C ASP A 107 -2.53 -0.70 -4.84
N PRO A 108 -2.96 0.12 -5.82
CA PRO A 108 -3.19 -0.37 -7.18
C PRO A 108 -1.89 -0.37 -8.00
N VAL A 109 -0.94 -1.21 -7.62
CA VAL A 109 0.40 -1.27 -8.21
C VAL A 109 0.34 -1.60 -9.70
N LEU A 110 0.32 -0.57 -10.55
CA LEU A 110 0.21 -0.66 -12.01
C LEU A 110 1.40 -0.04 -12.75
N GLY A 111 1.99 1.02 -12.20
CA GLY A 111 3.03 1.76 -12.90
C GLY A 111 3.56 2.93 -12.10
N ASP A 112 4.58 3.61 -12.65
CA ASP A 112 5.17 4.80 -12.06
C ASP A 112 5.84 5.67 -13.15
N HIS A 113 6.10 6.95 -12.83
CA HIS A 113 6.75 7.90 -13.74
C HIS A 113 6.10 7.99 -15.15
N GLY A 114 4.76 7.97 -15.18
CA GLY A 114 3.99 8.05 -16.42
C GLY A 114 3.93 6.75 -17.23
N LYS A 115 4.40 5.62 -16.71
CA LYS A 115 4.48 4.35 -17.46
C LYS A 115 3.95 3.16 -16.66
N LEU A 116 3.26 2.27 -17.37
CA LEU A 116 2.95 0.94 -16.84
C LEU A 116 4.23 0.15 -16.57
N TYR A 117 4.24 -0.63 -15.50
CA TYR A 117 5.28 -1.65 -15.32
C TYR A 117 5.18 -2.70 -16.44
N THR A 118 6.33 -3.20 -16.89
CA THR A 118 6.42 -4.14 -18.01
C THR A 118 5.68 -5.46 -17.78
N SER A 119 5.41 -5.80 -16.53
CA SER A 119 4.65 -7.00 -16.15
C SER A 119 3.14 -6.80 -16.16
N ILE A 120 2.64 -5.56 -16.27
CA ILE A 120 1.21 -5.26 -16.20
C ILE A 120 0.59 -5.33 -17.60
N THR A 121 -0.45 -6.14 -17.73
CA THR A 121 -1.25 -6.25 -18.94
C THR A 121 -2.51 -5.38 -18.85
N PRO A 122 -3.16 -5.04 -20.00
CA PRO A 122 -4.44 -4.34 -19.99
C PRO A 122 -5.53 -5.07 -19.18
N GLU A 123 -5.54 -6.41 -19.21
CA GLU A 123 -6.44 -7.23 -18.41
C GLU A 123 -6.19 -7.03 -16.90
N MET A 124 -4.93 -7.00 -16.48
CA MET A 124 -4.57 -6.74 -15.09
C MET A 124 -4.98 -5.33 -14.66
N ALA A 125 -4.79 -4.32 -15.51
CA ALA A 125 -5.20 -2.95 -15.21
C ALA A 125 -6.73 -2.85 -15.03
N GLN A 126 -7.50 -3.52 -15.88
CA GLN A 126 -8.96 -3.61 -15.74
C GLN A 126 -9.37 -4.31 -14.44
N ALA A 127 -8.82 -5.49 -14.16
CA ALA A 127 -9.11 -6.23 -12.94
C ALA A 127 -8.73 -5.45 -11.67
N MET A 128 -7.63 -4.66 -11.71
CA MET A 128 -7.24 -3.79 -10.61
C MET A 128 -8.26 -2.67 -10.40
N GLY A 129 -8.81 -2.09 -11.47
CA GLY A 129 -9.93 -1.16 -11.39
C GLY A 129 -11.14 -1.77 -10.67
N ASP A 130 -11.48 -3.02 -11.00
CA ASP A 130 -12.59 -3.75 -10.35
C ASP A 130 -12.29 -4.04 -8.86
N LEU A 131 -11.05 -4.37 -8.50
CA LEU A 131 -10.62 -4.54 -7.11
C LEU A 131 -10.73 -3.21 -6.34
N CYS A 132 -10.32 -2.10 -6.94
CA CYS A 132 -10.46 -0.76 -6.36
C CYS A 132 -11.92 -0.39 -6.03
N GLN A 133 -12.91 -0.95 -6.77
CA GLN A 133 -14.33 -0.73 -6.45
C GLN A 133 -14.75 -1.40 -5.13
N LYS A 134 -14.01 -2.40 -4.65
CA LYS A 134 -14.29 -3.11 -3.40
C LYS A 134 -13.55 -2.49 -2.18
N ALA A 135 -12.71 -1.50 -2.41
CA ALA A 135 -11.90 -0.87 -1.37
C ALA A 135 -12.65 0.23 -0.61
N GLN A 136 -12.37 0.36 0.70
CA GLN A 136 -12.69 1.56 1.48
C GLN A 136 -11.67 2.67 1.22
N VAL A 137 -10.41 2.30 0.96
CA VAL A 137 -9.34 3.25 0.67
C VAL A 137 -8.47 2.72 -0.46
N ILE A 138 -8.13 3.57 -1.43
CA ILE A 138 -7.13 3.28 -2.46
C ILE A 138 -5.96 4.25 -2.36
N THR A 139 -4.73 3.79 -2.70
CA THR A 139 -3.49 4.58 -2.55
C THR A 139 -2.71 4.75 -3.85
N PRO A 140 -3.34 5.14 -4.98
CA PRO A 140 -2.64 5.28 -6.25
C PRO A 140 -1.57 6.39 -6.18
N ASN A 141 -0.46 6.20 -6.91
CA ASN A 141 0.38 7.32 -7.33
C ASN A 141 -0.27 8.05 -8.53
N LEU A 142 0.32 9.18 -8.98
CA LEU A 142 -0.23 9.96 -10.10
C LEU A 142 -0.39 9.15 -11.39
N THR A 143 0.56 8.26 -11.68
CA THR A 143 0.51 7.36 -12.85
C THR A 143 -0.65 6.39 -12.77
N GLU A 144 -0.81 5.76 -11.63
CA GLU A 144 -1.88 4.79 -11.35
C GLU A 144 -3.25 5.47 -11.33
N ALA A 145 -3.33 6.67 -10.75
CA ALA A 145 -4.53 7.49 -10.78
C ALA A 145 -5.00 7.76 -12.21
N ALA A 146 -4.07 8.14 -13.09
CA ALA A 146 -4.35 8.35 -14.50
C ALA A 146 -4.86 7.07 -15.19
N ILE A 147 -4.15 5.95 -14.98
CA ILE A 147 -4.52 4.65 -15.57
C ILE A 147 -5.94 4.23 -15.14
N LEU A 148 -6.25 4.35 -13.85
CA LEU A 148 -7.57 4.00 -13.31
C LEU A 148 -8.70 4.88 -13.86
N LEU A 149 -8.40 6.13 -14.21
CA LEU A 149 -9.35 7.06 -14.85
C LEU A 149 -9.39 6.95 -16.38
N GLY A 150 -8.53 6.10 -16.98
CA GLY A 150 -8.41 5.99 -18.44
C GLY A 150 -7.79 7.22 -19.11
N LEU A 151 -7.01 7.99 -18.36
CA LEU A 151 -6.29 9.17 -18.82
C LEU A 151 -4.86 8.80 -19.23
N ASP A 152 -4.22 9.66 -20.03
CA ASP A 152 -2.82 9.47 -20.40
C ASP A 152 -1.91 9.83 -19.21
N PRO A 153 -1.17 8.87 -18.64
CA PRO A 153 -0.33 9.09 -17.47
C PRO A 153 0.77 10.15 -17.68
N GLU A 154 1.27 10.32 -18.92
CA GLU A 154 2.34 11.30 -19.20
C GLU A 154 1.83 12.74 -19.05
N THR A 155 0.53 12.97 -19.17
CA THR A 155 -0.08 14.31 -19.10
C THR A 155 -0.38 14.79 -17.68
N LEU A 156 -0.32 13.90 -16.67
CA LEU A 156 -0.76 14.18 -15.29
C LEU A 156 0.38 14.38 -14.29
N LEU A 157 1.63 14.20 -14.69
CA LEU A 157 2.80 14.29 -13.80
C LEU A 157 2.96 15.65 -13.11
N ASP A 158 2.39 16.71 -13.67
CA ASP A 158 2.46 18.08 -13.12
C ASP A 158 1.17 18.51 -12.39
N GLN A 159 0.17 17.64 -12.26
CA GLN A 159 -1.09 17.99 -11.60
C GLN A 159 -0.99 17.86 -10.08
N ARG A 160 -1.78 18.67 -9.36
CA ARG A 160 -1.78 18.70 -7.89
C ARG A 160 -2.45 17.49 -7.23
N GLY A 161 -3.09 16.60 -7.99
CA GLY A 161 -3.74 15.39 -7.49
C GLY A 161 -5.11 15.57 -6.81
N GLU A 162 -5.51 16.79 -6.49
CA GLU A 162 -6.76 17.06 -5.76
C GLU A 162 -8.00 16.63 -6.56
N ASP A 163 -8.08 17.07 -7.83
CA ASP A 163 -9.18 16.69 -8.70
C ASP A 163 -9.22 15.18 -8.95
N LEU A 164 -8.03 14.55 -9.09
CA LEU A 164 -7.92 13.11 -9.28
C LEU A 164 -8.44 12.32 -8.07
N ALA A 165 -8.14 12.79 -6.86
CA ALA A 165 -8.62 12.12 -5.64
C ALA A 165 -10.15 12.16 -5.56
N VAL A 166 -10.76 13.29 -5.89
CA VAL A 166 -12.23 13.45 -5.91
C VAL A 166 -12.85 12.57 -7.01
N GLU A 167 -12.30 12.56 -8.21
CA GLU A 167 -12.82 11.77 -9.33
C GLU A 167 -12.71 10.26 -9.04
N LEU A 168 -11.57 9.80 -8.54
CA LEU A 168 -11.34 8.40 -8.15
C LEU A 168 -12.20 7.95 -6.97
N SER A 169 -12.71 8.88 -6.17
CA SER A 169 -13.61 8.53 -5.06
C SER A 169 -14.93 7.93 -5.53
N GLY A 170 -15.25 8.03 -6.85
CA GLY A 170 -16.50 7.53 -7.39
C GLY A 170 -17.70 8.25 -6.79
N GLN A 171 -17.66 9.58 -6.71
CA GLN A 171 -18.67 10.42 -6.08
C GLN A 171 -18.81 10.18 -4.56
N GLY A 172 -17.68 9.92 -3.88
CA GLY A 172 -17.66 9.74 -2.44
C GLY A 172 -17.99 8.33 -1.97
N GLN A 173 -17.83 7.32 -2.81
CA GLN A 173 -18.04 5.92 -2.44
C GLN A 173 -16.86 5.30 -1.68
N ARG A 174 -15.67 5.87 -1.84
CA ARG A 174 -14.42 5.44 -1.17
C ARG A 174 -13.51 6.60 -0.88
N SER A 175 -12.61 6.41 0.08
CA SER A 175 -11.52 7.33 0.31
C SER A 175 -10.38 7.09 -0.69
N VAL A 176 -9.68 8.15 -1.04
CA VAL A 176 -8.56 8.11 -2.00
C VAL A 176 -7.38 8.86 -1.42
N VAL A 177 -6.19 8.30 -1.57
CA VAL A 177 -4.92 8.95 -1.22
C VAL A 177 -4.01 8.90 -2.44
N VAL A 178 -3.90 9.99 -3.17
CA VAL A 178 -2.96 10.11 -4.31
C VAL A 178 -1.58 10.44 -3.77
N THR A 179 -0.65 9.50 -3.92
CA THR A 179 0.73 9.62 -3.41
C THR A 179 1.69 10.19 -4.45
N GLY A 180 2.88 10.61 -3.99
CA GLY A 180 3.96 11.07 -4.87
C GLY A 180 3.73 12.44 -5.50
N VAL A 181 2.77 13.22 -5.02
CA VAL A 181 2.55 14.59 -5.49
C VAL A 181 3.72 15.48 -5.08
N THR A 182 4.00 16.51 -5.91
CA THR A 182 5.03 17.52 -5.66
C THR A 182 4.37 18.88 -5.48
N PRO A 183 3.93 19.25 -4.27
CA PRO A 183 3.21 20.49 -4.04
C PRO A 183 4.07 21.72 -4.33
N GLU A 184 5.35 21.65 -3.99
CA GLU A 184 6.36 22.70 -4.19
C GLU A 184 7.73 22.06 -4.43
N PRO A 185 8.68 22.76 -5.09
CA PRO A 185 10.05 22.29 -5.24
C PRO A 185 10.70 21.96 -3.90
N GLY A 186 11.29 20.78 -3.77
CA GLY A 186 11.91 20.29 -2.52
C GLY A 186 10.95 19.61 -1.55
N TYR A 187 9.67 19.49 -1.91
CA TYR A 187 8.67 18.79 -1.12
C TYR A 187 8.04 17.62 -1.89
N THR A 188 7.52 16.68 -1.16
CA THR A 188 6.68 15.58 -1.65
C THR A 188 5.46 15.46 -0.75
N GLY A 189 4.43 14.76 -1.20
CA GLY A 189 3.25 14.64 -0.37
C GLY A 189 2.23 13.64 -0.89
N ALA A 190 1.09 13.68 -0.25
CA ALA A 190 -0.10 12.95 -0.65
C ALA A 190 -1.33 13.86 -0.56
N VAL A 191 -2.17 13.79 -1.57
CA VAL A 191 -3.49 14.41 -1.56
C VAL A 191 -4.51 13.35 -1.18
N TRP A 192 -5.44 13.69 -0.32
CA TRP A 192 -6.43 12.73 0.16
C TRP A 192 -7.85 13.30 0.12
N PHE A 193 -8.80 12.41 -0.09
CA PHE A 193 -10.23 12.62 0.06
C PHE A 193 -10.81 11.54 0.97
N ASP A 194 -11.51 11.95 2.00
CA ASP A 194 -12.17 11.04 2.98
C ASP A 194 -13.68 10.97 2.68
N HIS A 195 -14.14 9.81 2.22
CA HIS A 195 -15.54 9.58 1.88
C HIS A 195 -16.48 9.63 3.10
N THR A 196 -15.97 9.36 4.30
CA THR A 196 -16.81 9.30 5.51
C THR A 196 -17.17 10.69 6.02
N THR A 197 -16.27 11.64 5.83
CA THR A 197 -16.43 13.02 6.30
C THR A 197 -16.67 14.03 5.18
N GLY A 198 -16.38 13.66 3.92
CA GLY A 198 -16.34 14.55 2.78
C GLY A 198 -15.16 15.53 2.81
N ALA A 199 -14.24 15.38 3.76
CA ALA A 199 -13.05 16.23 3.87
C ALA A 199 -11.98 15.82 2.84
N SER A 200 -11.21 16.80 2.40
CA SER A 200 -10.02 16.61 1.56
C SER A 200 -8.87 17.46 2.07
N GLY A 201 -7.67 17.10 1.71
CA GLY A 201 -6.48 17.86 2.09
C GLY A 201 -5.21 17.33 1.44
N THR A 202 -4.12 18.08 1.69
CA THR A 202 -2.78 17.74 1.23
C THR A 202 -1.86 17.60 2.42
N THR A 203 -1.19 16.46 2.52
CA THR A 203 -0.10 16.25 3.48
C THR A 203 1.21 16.49 2.76
N VAL A 204 2.05 17.37 3.31
CA VAL A 204 3.33 17.76 2.72
C VAL A 204 4.47 17.35 3.62
N ALA A 205 5.53 16.82 3.04
CA ALA A 205 6.76 16.44 3.72
C ALA A 205 7.98 16.89 2.91
N VAL A 206 9.10 17.11 3.58
CA VAL A 206 10.37 17.45 2.90
C VAL A 206 10.79 16.26 2.04
N ARG A 207 11.11 16.49 0.76
CA ARG A 207 11.59 15.46 -0.13
C ARG A 207 13.02 15.04 0.27
N ALA A 208 13.16 13.80 0.70
CA ALA A 208 14.48 13.24 0.95
C ALA A 208 15.21 12.97 -0.37
N PRO A 209 16.56 13.04 -0.39
CA PRO A 209 17.33 12.66 -1.57
C PRO A 209 17.14 11.19 -1.95
N GLY A 210 17.06 10.91 -3.25
CA GLY A 210 16.93 9.56 -3.79
C GLY A 210 15.49 9.13 -4.02
N GLU A 211 15.37 8.08 -4.82
CA GLU A 211 14.11 7.37 -5.09
C GLU A 211 14.32 5.91 -4.68
N TYR A 212 13.44 5.40 -3.84
CA TYR A 212 13.62 4.11 -3.21
C TYR A 212 12.43 3.20 -3.53
N PRO A 213 12.68 1.98 -4.05
CA PRO A 213 11.65 0.95 -4.16
C PRO A 213 11.00 0.66 -2.80
N GLY A 214 9.71 0.28 -2.80
CA GLY A 214 8.98 -0.12 -1.61
C GLY A 214 8.48 1.01 -0.71
N THR A 215 8.70 2.28 -1.09
CA THR A 215 8.13 3.42 -0.34
C THR A 215 6.60 3.45 -0.39
N GLY A 216 5.98 3.03 -1.50
CA GLY A 216 4.54 2.83 -1.62
C GLY A 216 4.03 1.77 -0.64
N ASP A 217 4.67 0.59 -0.63
CA ASP A 217 4.35 -0.49 0.31
C ASP A 217 4.43 -0.02 1.77
N LEU A 218 5.50 0.73 2.09
CA LEU A 218 5.71 1.27 3.43
C LEU A 218 4.62 2.29 3.80
N PHE A 219 4.25 3.18 2.87
CA PHE A 219 3.18 4.15 3.06
C PHE A 219 1.86 3.47 3.34
N ALA A 220 1.44 2.59 2.44
CA ALA A 220 0.14 1.93 2.54
C ALA A 220 0.07 0.97 3.75
N ALA A 221 1.20 0.35 4.16
CA ALA A 221 1.26 -0.45 5.39
C ALA A 221 1.02 0.40 6.65
N VAL A 222 1.69 1.56 6.77
CA VAL A 222 1.50 2.48 7.91
C VAL A 222 0.09 3.06 7.92
N LEU A 223 -0.43 3.45 6.75
CA LEU A 223 -1.80 3.93 6.60
C LEU A 223 -2.81 2.85 7.01
N THR A 224 -2.66 1.63 6.48
CA THR A 224 -3.53 0.49 6.84
C THR A 224 -3.54 0.26 8.34
N GLY A 225 -2.36 0.22 8.96
CA GLY A 225 -2.24 0.07 10.40
C GLY A 225 -2.96 1.16 11.17
N SER A 226 -2.83 2.42 10.76
CA SER A 226 -3.50 3.57 11.37
C SER A 226 -5.03 3.47 11.27
N LEU A 227 -5.56 3.13 10.08
CA LEU A 227 -6.99 2.96 9.86
C LEU A 227 -7.57 1.79 10.68
N VAL A 228 -6.88 0.65 10.71
CA VAL A 228 -7.28 -0.50 11.53
C VAL A 228 -7.25 -0.16 13.02
N MET A 229 -6.37 0.73 13.47
CA MET A 229 -6.39 1.25 14.85
C MET A 229 -7.55 2.23 15.13
N GLY A 230 -8.25 2.70 14.09
CA GLY A 230 -9.37 3.65 14.20
C GLY A 230 -8.93 5.12 14.14
N GLU A 231 -7.74 5.40 13.63
CA GLU A 231 -7.31 6.77 13.34
C GLU A 231 -8.07 7.33 12.12
N SER A 232 -8.20 8.65 12.04
CA SER A 232 -8.75 9.30 10.84
C SER A 232 -7.81 9.12 9.64
N LEU A 233 -8.38 9.23 8.41
CA LEU A 233 -7.59 9.16 7.19
C LEU A 233 -6.46 10.19 7.20
N GLU A 234 -6.74 11.43 7.56
CA GLU A 234 -5.76 12.52 7.66
C GLU A 234 -4.57 12.16 8.58
N ARG A 235 -4.85 11.62 9.77
CA ARG A 235 -3.78 11.20 10.70
C ARG A 235 -2.97 10.05 10.15
N GLY A 236 -3.62 9.05 9.55
CA GLY A 236 -2.95 7.91 8.93
C GLY A 236 -2.03 8.34 7.78
N VAL A 237 -2.51 9.21 6.90
CA VAL A 237 -1.71 9.79 5.79
C VAL A 237 -0.53 10.60 6.34
N SER A 238 -0.77 11.46 7.32
CA SER A 238 0.28 12.26 7.95
C SER A 238 1.35 11.38 8.60
N ARG A 239 0.96 10.36 9.36
CA ARG A 239 1.89 9.39 9.99
C ARG A 239 2.73 8.68 8.94
N ALA A 240 2.10 8.17 7.88
CA ALA A 240 2.79 7.46 6.80
C ALA A 240 3.81 8.37 6.09
N ALA A 241 3.41 9.57 5.69
CA ALA A 241 4.28 10.52 4.99
C ALA A 241 5.49 10.92 5.84
N HIS A 242 5.28 11.25 7.12
CA HIS A 242 6.37 11.59 8.04
C HIS A 242 7.32 10.41 8.30
N PHE A 243 6.78 9.20 8.47
CA PHE A 243 7.60 8.01 8.69
C PHE A 243 8.51 7.73 7.50
N ILE A 244 7.96 7.76 6.26
CA ILE A 244 8.73 7.57 5.04
C ILE A 244 9.82 8.62 4.89
N THR A 245 9.49 9.89 5.10
CA THR A 245 10.48 10.97 5.01
C THR A 245 11.64 10.74 5.96
N ARG A 246 11.38 10.28 7.17
CA ARG A 246 12.45 9.93 8.13
C ARG A 246 13.28 8.74 7.67
N CYS A 247 12.63 7.68 7.16
CA CYS A 247 13.33 6.51 6.61
C CYS A 247 14.22 6.89 5.42
N ALA A 248 13.69 7.65 4.48
CA ALA A 248 14.42 8.08 3.29
C ALA A 248 15.60 9.00 3.64
N SER A 249 15.40 9.96 4.56
CA SER A 249 16.48 10.84 5.04
C SER A 249 17.57 10.06 5.76
N TYR A 250 17.21 9.08 6.58
CA TYR A 250 18.14 8.21 7.27
C TYR A 250 18.94 7.35 6.28
N THR A 251 18.27 6.77 5.29
CA THR A 251 18.88 5.96 4.23
C THR A 251 19.89 6.78 3.41
N ALA A 252 19.47 7.98 2.99
CA ALA A 252 20.34 8.90 2.25
C ALA A 252 21.61 9.29 3.04
N ALA A 253 21.47 9.52 4.34
CA ALA A 253 22.61 9.85 5.21
C ALA A 253 23.64 8.72 5.34
N LEU A 254 23.19 7.45 5.20
CA LEU A 254 24.06 6.27 5.27
C LEU A 254 24.65 5.89 3.91
N GLY A 255 24.11 6.41 2.79
CA GLY A 255 24.63 6.15 1.44
C GLY A 255 24.51 4.69 1.00
N THR A 256 23.48 3.96 1.46
CA THR A 256 23.22 2.59 1.04
C THR A 256 22.76 2.52 -0.41
N ASP A 257 22.87 1.37 -1.04
CA ASP A 257 22.40 1.14 -2.42
C ASP A 257 20.89 1.41 -2.49
N VAL A 258 20.49 2.37 -3.31
CA VAL A 258 19.08 2.78 -3.45
C VAL A 258 18.16 1.63 -3.85
N ARG A 259 18.70 0.61 -4.56
CA ARG A 259 17.96 -0.59 -4.97
C ARG A 259 17.49 -1.43 -3.78
N GLU A 260 18.13 -1.32 -2.63
CA GLU A 260 17.74 -2.08 -1.44
C GLU A 260 16.47 -1.53 -0.75
N GLY A 261 15.97 -0.38 -1.20
CA GLY A 261 14.85 0.32 -0.56
C GLY A 261 15.28 1.13 0.66
N VAL A 262 14.30 1.72 1.35
CA VAL A 262 14.58 2.55 2.54
C VAL A 262 14.89 1.71 3.77
N LEU A 263 15.88 2.14 4.56
CA LEU A 263 16.20 1.57 5.86
C LEU A 263 15.14 1.98 6.89
N PHE A 264 14.14 1.17 7.06
CA PHE A 264 13.04 1.45 7.99
C PHE A 264 13.19 0.72 9.34
N GLU A 265 13.93 -0.38 9.38
CA GLU A 265 14.04 -1.27 10.54
C GLU A 265 14.49 -0.55 11.83
N PRO A 266 15.54 0.30 11.80
CA PRO A 266 15.94 1.06 12.98
C PRO A 266 14.91 2.11 13.43
N LEU A 267 13.98 2.49 12.54
CA LEU A 267 12.98 3.53 12.78
C LEU A 267 11.60 2.95 13.15
N LEU A 268 11.41 1.63 13.08
CA LEU A 268 10.17 0.97 13.49
C LEU A 268 9.66 1.42 14.87
N PRO A 269 10.50 1.68 15.90
CA PRO A 269 10.02 2.18 17.18
C PRO A 269 9.21 3.49 17.11
N LEU A 270 9.37 4.30 16.06
CA LEU A 270 8.58 5.51 15.85
C LEU A 270 7.09 5.22 15.54
N LEU A 271 6.78 3.98 15.15
CA LEU A 271 5.41 3.53 14.88
C LEU A 271 4.71 2.94 16.11
N LEU A 272 5.44 2.74 17.22
CA LEU A 272 4.91 2.16 18.45
C LEU A 272 3.90 3.11 19.11
N GLY A 273 3.39 4.13 18.70
CA GLY A 273 2.32 4.94 19.27
C GLY A 273 2.17 4.83 20.80
N ASP A 274 1.11 5.39 21.36
CA ASP A 274 0.76 5.25 22.78
C ASP A 274 0.35 3.81 23.20
N ALA A 275 0.49 2.83 22.31
CA ALA A 275 0.22 1.42 22.60
C ALA A 275 1.15 0.83 23.69
N LEU A 276 2.24 1.53 24.05
CA LEU A 276 3.06 1.23 25.24
C LEU A 276 2.52 1.87 26.54
N ALA A 277 1.48 2.69 26.49
CA ALA A 277 0.62 2.89 27.64
C ALA A 277 -0.16 1.60 27.88
N MET A 278 0.58 0.48 28.01
CA MET A 278 0.01 -0.81 28.32
C MET A 278 -0.70 -0.74 29.65
N ASP A 279 -1.93 -1.13 29.59
CA ASP A 279 -2.72 -1.60 30.69
C ASP A 279 -1.83 -2.35 31.71
N ASP A 280 -1.57 -1.75 32.88
CA ASP A 280 -0.82 -2.35 34.00
C ASP A 280 -1.50 -3.63 34.53
N ARG A 281 -2.35 -4.29 33.72
CA ARG A 281 -3.15 -5.47 34.06
C ARG A 281 -2.60 -6.80 33.53
N ILE A 282 -1.33 -6.83 33.07
CA ILE A 282 -0.65 -8.09 32.76
C ILE A 282 0.46 -8.34 33.75
#